data_ee66eceec8c972944e7644021b127f08
#
_entry.id   ee66eceec8c972944e7644021b127f08
#
_cell.length_a   1.000
_cell.length_b   1.000
_cell.length_c   1.000
_cell.angle_alpha   90.00
_cell.angle_beta   90.00
_cell.angle_gamma   90.00
#
_symmetry.space_group_name_H-M   'P 1'
#
loop_
_entity.id
_entity.type
_entity.pdbx_description
1 polymer ?
#
loop_
_entity_poly.entity_id
_entity_poly.type
_entity_poly.pdbx_seq_one_letter_code
_entity_poly.pdbx_strand_id
1 'polypeptide(L)'
;MSDKTDSRVTLCPDGKYRWVYEVPMMKNPSILMDVCMVLGISFGIVWLFMLSLTCIEDGFTLEGIWGITSVFLMLFLVFLVIGFIAYTLLAWSYGWKYVVLFTLDEKRVHHQRMPRKVKKAQVLGALTTFMGIATGKLGVVGTGILALSHTTSTSELVNVARLIPCRRYHLIKINCLLKKNRIYVPDEDFDFVYDFLCQHCTNAKFSQ
;
A
#
# COMPACT_ATOMS: atom_id res chain seq x y z
N MET A 1 15.63 -19.16 12.19
CA MET A 1 14.31 -19.71 12.55
C MET A 1 13.29 -18.62 12.32
N SER A 2 12.50 -18.75 11.23
CA SER A 2 11.46 -17.78 10.89
C SER A 2 10.29 -17.99 11.83
N ASP A 3 10.02 -16.97 12.65
CA ASP A 3 8.88 -16.94 13.56
C ASP A 3 7.59 -16.87 12.69
N LYS A 4 7.03 -18.04 12.41
CA LYS A 4 5.71 -18.19 11.78
C LYS A 4 4.63 -17.86 12.82
N THR A 5 4.66 -16.64 13.35
CA THR A 5 3.60 -16.18 14.23
C THR A 5 2.35 -15.96 13.36
N ASP A 6 1.36 -16.75 13.64
CA ASP A 6 0.08 -16.95 13.01
C ASP A 6 -0.59 -15.61 12.58
N SER A 7 -0.37 -15.21 11.34
CA SER A 7 -1.00 -14.02 10.74
C SER A 7 -2.29 -14.37 9.99
N ARG A 8 -2.96 -15.45 10.40
CA ARG A 8 -4.17 -15.93 9.76
C ARG A 8 -5.31 -14.92 9.87
N VAL A 9 -6.15 -14.93 8.84
CA VAL A 9 -7.40 -14.19 8.84
C VAL A 9 -8.32 -14.80 9.89
N THR A 10 -8.72 -13.99 10.86
CA THR A 10 -9.51 -14.46 12.00
C THR A 10 -10.85 -13.75 12.02
N LEU A 11 -11.93 -14.53 12.17
CA LEU A 11 -13.26 -13.99 12.38
C LEU A 11 -13.39 -13.51 13.83
N CYS A 12 -13.67 -12.24 14.02
CA CYS A 12 -13.88 -11.64 15.32
C CYS A 12 -15.36 -11.75 15.75
N PRO A 13 -15.67 -11.63 17.06
CA PRO A 13 -17.03 -11.71 17.58
C PRO A 13 -17.99 -10.66 17.01
N ASP A 14 -17.47 -9.57 16.46
CA ASP A 14 -18.23 -8.51 15.78
C ASP A 14 -18.56 -8.84 14.32
N GLY A 15 -18.33 -10.07 13.86
CA GLY A 15 -18.61 -10.52 12.49
C GLY A 15 -17.60 -10.06 11.46
N LYS A 16 -16.49 -9.43 11.86
CA LYS A 16 -15.47 -8.90 10.95
C LYS A 16 -14.23 -9.78 10.91
N TYR A 17 -13.66 -9.92 9.74
CA TYR A 17 -12.38 -10.60 9.56
C TYR A 17 -11.24 -9.63 9.83
N ARG A 18 -10.25 -10.05 10.64
CA ARG A 18 -9.06 -9.25 10.96
C ARG A 18 -7.80 -10.08 10.83
N TRP A 19 -6.76 -9.42 10.33
CA TRP A 19 -5.41 -10.02 10.28
C TRP A 19 -4.34 -8.94 10.32
N VAL A 20 -3.15 -9.33 10.72
CA VAL A 20 -1.99 -8.46 10.79
C VAL A 20 -0.96 -8.91 9.77
N TYR A 21 -0.49 -7.98 8.95
CA TYR A 21 0.52 -8.27 7.95
C TYR A 21 1.73 -7.36 8.10
N GLU A 22 2.94 -7.95 8.07
CA GLU A 22 4.20 -7.22 8.01
C GLU A 22 4.61 -7.06 6.54
N VAL A 23 4.57 -5.83 6.05
CA VAL A 23 4.97 -5.52 4.68
C VAL A 23 6.47 -5.28 4.65
N PRO A 24 7.24 -6.15 3.97
CA PRO A 24 8.68 -5.94 3.79
C PRO A 24 8.89 -4.85 2.74
N MET A 25 9.45 -3.70 3.13
CA MET A 25 9.59 -2.54 2.26
C MET A 25 10.53 -2.80 1.07
N MET A 26 11.61 -3.55 1.27
CA MET A 26 12.57 -3.85 0.18
C MET A 26 12.11 -4.95 -0.77
N LYS A 27 11.38 -5.95 -0.27
CA LYS A 27 10.88 -7.05 -1.12
C LYS A 27 9.65 -6.67 -1.93
N ASN A 28 8.98 -5.59 -1.55
CA ASN A 28 7.80 -5.09 -2.24
C ASN A 28 8.06 -3.68 -2.80
N PRO A 29 8.65 -3.57 -3.98
CA PRO A 29 9.02 -2.28 -4.58
C PRO A 29 7.82 -1.46 -5.06
N SER A 30 6.60 -1.91 -4.80
CA SER A 30 5.39 -1.27 -5.32
C SER A 30 5.25 0.20 -4.90
N ILE A 31 5.71 0.56 -3.68
CA ILE A 31 5.71 1.96 -3.21
C ILE A 31 6.77 2.77 -3.97
N LEU A 32 7.96 2.21 -4.14
CA LEU A 32 9.02 2.85 -4.90
C LEU A 32 8.61 3.06 -6.36
N MET A 33 7.96 2.06 -6.98
CA MET A 33 7.43 2.18 -8.34
C MET A 33 6.38 3.29 -8.47
N ASP A 34 5.49 3.45 -7.49
CA ASP A 34 4.51 4.55 -7.51
C ASP A 34 5.21 5.92 -7.43
N VAL A 35 6.23 6.05 -6.58
CA VAL A 35 7.03 7.29 -6.48
C VAL A 35 7.75 7.56 -7.79
N CYS A 36 8.39 6.56 -8.40
CA CYS A 36 9.07 6.70 -9.69
C CYS A 36 8.07 7.06 -10.80
N MET A 37 6.87 6.49 -10.80
CA MET A 37 5.82 6.82 -11.78
C MET A 37 5.36 8.27 -11.65
N VAL A 38 5.08 8.73 -10.42
CA VAL A 38 4.66 10.13 -10.19
C VAL A 38 5.78 11.09 -10.60
N LEU A 39 7.03 10.78 -10.24
CA LEU A 39 8.19 11.56 -10.62
C LEU A 39 8.33 11.61 -12.16
N GLY A 40 8.25 10.46 -12.83
CA GLY A 40 8.34 10.37 -14.29
C GLY A 40 7.25 11.16 -15.01
N ILE A 41 6.00 11.08 -14.54
CA ILE A 41 4.89 11.85 -15.11
C ILE A 41 5.13 13.34 -14.91
N SER A 42 5.54 13.78 -13.72
CA SER A 42 5.79 15.20 -13.42
C SER A 42 6.93 15.75 -14.28
N PHE A 43 8.04 15.03 -14.37
CA PHE A 43 9.14 15.41 -15.24
C PHE A 43 8.76 15.41 -16.72
N GLY A 44 7.97 14.42 -17.16
CA GLY A 44 7.48 14.34 -18.53
C GLY A 44 6.60 15.51 -18.93
N ILE A 45 5.71 15.96 -18.05
CA ILE A 45 4.85 17.14 -18.29
C ILE A 45 5.70 18.40 -18.44
N VAL A 46 6.64 18.63 -17.51
CA VAL A 46 7.51 19.83 -17.56
C VAL A 46 8.44 19.78 -18.78
N TRP A 47 8.98 18.61 -19.11
CA TRP A 47 9.80 18.41 -20.31
C TRP A 47 9.04 18.73 -21.59
N LEU A 48 7.80 18.22 -21.74
CA LEU A 48 6.94 18.51 -22.90
C LEU A 48 6.62 20.00 -22.99
N PHE A 49 6.36 20.65 -21.86
CA PHE A 49 6.11 22.08 -21.81
C PHE A 49 7.33 22.88 -22.28
N MET A 50 8.51 22.60 -21.74
CA MET A 50 9.75 23.27 -22.11
C MET A 50 10.13 23.00 -23.58
N LEU A 51 9.94 21.77 -24.05
CA LEU A 51 10.14 21.41 -25.45
C LEU A 51 9.25 22.23 -26.38
N SER A 52 7.97 22.43 -26.00
CA SER A 52 7.04 23.21 -26.79
C SER A 52 7.47 24.69 -26.90
N LEU A 53 7.98 25.27 -25.81
CA LEU A 53 8.50 26.64 -25.83
C LEU A 53 9.70 26.79 -26.75
N THR A 54 10.68 25.87 -26.64
CA THR A 54 11.86 25.91 -27.52
C THR A 54 11.51 25.75 -28.99
N CYS A 55 10.55 24.87 -29.29
CA CYS A 55 10.07 24.74 -30.70
C CYS A 55 9.41 25.99 -31.22
N ILE A 56 8.80 26.80 -30.35
CA ILE A 56 8.18 28.08 -30.74
C ILE A 56 9.26 29.16 -30.94
N GLU A 57 10.29 29.22 -30.09
CA GLU A 57 11.32 30.25 -30.11
C GLU A 57 12.39 29.98 -31.17
N ASP A 58 12.94 28.75 -31.22
CA ASP A 58 14.09 28.41 -32.08
C ASP A 58 13.72 27.59 -33.31
N GLY A 59 12.44 27.24 -33.48
CA GLY A 59 11.98 26.30 -34.47
C GLY A 59 12.32 24.83 -34.14
N PHE A 60 11.93 23.92 -35.00
CA PHE A 60 12.19 22.48 -34.84
C PHE A 60 13.63 22.15 -35.24
N THR A 61 14.59 22.36 -34.32
CA THR A 61 15.99 21.99 -34.52
C THR A 61 16.33 20.78 -33.67
N LEU A 62 17.01 19.77 -34.27
CA LEU A 62 17.44 18.57 -33.57
C LEU A 62 18.39 18.88 -32.42
N GLU A 63 19.24 19.90 -32.57
CA GLU A 63 20.18 20.33 -31.53
C GLU A 63 19.45 20.93 -30.31
N GLY A 64 18.44 21.76 -30.52
CA GLY A 64 17.64 22.33 -29.41
C GLY A 64 16.86 21.26 -28.66
N ILE A 65 16.23 20.33 -29.38
CA ILE A 65 15.50 19.19 -28.80
C ILE A 65 16.44 18.33 -27.97
N TRP A 66 17.63 18.02 -28.49
CA TRP A 66 18.62 17.19 -27.77
C TRP A 66 19.19 17.90 -26.56
N GLY A 67 19.46 19.20 -26.67
CA GLY A 67 19.97 20.04 -25.58
C GLY A 67 19.02 20.00 -24.38
N ILE A 68 17.73 20.29 -24.58
CA ILE A 68 16.73 20.23 -23.50
C ILE A 68 16.56 18.82 -22.96
N THR A 69 16.44 17.82 -23.84
CA THR A 69 16.20 16.45 -23.43
C THR A 69 17.36 15.93 -22.57
N SER A 70 18.61 16.25 -22.90
CA SER A 70 19.78 15.81 -22.15
C SER A 70 19.83 16.41 -20.74
N VAL A 71 19.47 17.69 -20.59
CA VAL A 71 19.39 18.36 -19.29
C VAL A 71 18.29 17.74 -18.44
N PHE A 72 17.09 17.53 -19.01
CA PHE A 72 15.98 16.90 -18.29
C PHE A 72 16.29 15.45 -17.89
N LEU A 73 16.95 14.67 -18.74
CA LEU A 73 17.37 13.31 -18.44
C LEU A 73 18.38 13.30 -17.28
N MET A 74 19.37 14.19 -17.32
CA MET A 74 20.35 14.32 -16.24
C MET A 74 19.68 14.66 -14.90
N LEU A 75 18.80 15.68 -14.89
CA LEU A 75 18.05 16.06 -13.70
C LEU A 75 17.17 14.91 -13.20
N PHE A 76 16.47 14.22 -14.08
CA PHE A 76 15.62 13.09 -13.73
C PHE A 76 16.43 11.97 -13.05
N LEU A 77 17.61 11.64 -13.58
CA LEU A 77 18.52 10.64 -12.97
C LEU A 77 18.96 11.07 -11.58
N VAL A 78 19.35 12.34 -11.40
CA VAL A 78 19.72 12.87 -10.08
C VAL A 78 18.57 12.74 -9.09
N PHE A 79 17.33 13.10 -9.49
CA PHE A 79 16.17 12.97 -8.62
C PHE A 79 15.80 11.52 -8.33
N LEU A 80 16.01 10.60 -9.27
CA LEU A 80 15.84 9.16 -9.02
C LEU A 80 16.83 8.66 -7.95
N VAL A 81 18.08 9.06 -8.01
CA VAL A 81 19.10 8.68 -7.02
C VAL A 81 18.74 9.24 -5.65
N ILE A 82 18.38 10.52 -5.57
CA ILE A 82 17.95 11.16 -4.31
C ILE A 82 16.70 10.44 -3.76
N GLY A 83 15.74 10.16 -4.60
CA GLY A 83 14.51 9.43 -4.24
C GLY A 83 14.79 8.02 -3.71
N PHE A 84 15.73 7.30 -4.32
CA PHE A 84 16.16 5.99 -3.85
C PHE A 84 16.85 6.06 -2.49
N ILE A 85 17.74 7.04 -2.29
CA ILE A 85 18.42 7.27 -0.99
C ILE A 85 17.37 7.60 0.07
N ALA A 86 16.46 8.54 -0.20
CA ALA A 86 15.38 8.92 0.71
C ALA A 86 14.49 7.74 1.07
N TYR A 87 14.13 6.90 0.09
CA TYR A 87 13.36 5.68 0.32
C TYR A 87 14.11 4.68 1.21
N THR A 88 15.41 4.51 0.99
CA THR A 88 16.25 3.60 1.78
C THR A 88 16.36 4.06 3.22
N LEU A 89 16.59 5.38 3.44
CA LEU A 89 16.61 5.99 4.77
C LEU A 89 15.26 5.85 5.49
N LEU A 90 14.17 6.03 4.77
CA LEU A 90 12.83 5.80 5.28
C LEU A 90 12.64 4.34 5.68
N ALA A 91 12.98 3.39 4.81
CA ALA A 91 12.88 1.97 5.07
C ALA A 91 13.72 1.56 6.30
N TRP A 92 14.94 2.08 6.40
CA TRP A 92 15.80 1.88 7.57
C TRP A 92 15.14 2.42 8.85
N SER A 93 14.57 3.61 8.80
CA SER A 93 13.90 4.20 9.97
C SER A 93 12.67 3.40 10.43
N TYR A 94 12.03 2.63 9.54
CA TYR A 94 10.93 1.70 9.84
C TYR A 94 11.40 0.29 10.21
N GLY A 95 12.72 0.02 10.22
CA GLY A 95 13.27 -1.32 10.46
C GLY A 95 12.98 -2.29 9.34
N TRP A 96 12.92 -1.80 8.08
CA TRP A 96 12.71 -2.52 6.83
C TRP A 96 11.33 -3.17 6.67
N LYS A 97 10.45 -3.02 7.67
CA LYS A 97 9.10 -3.58 7.70
C LYS A 97 8.14 -2.61 8.36
N TYR A 98 6.91 -2.56 7.89
CA TYR A 98 5.84 -1.87 8.61
C TYR A 98 4.65 -2.80 8.83
N VAL A 99 4.01 -2.62 9.98
CA VAL A 99 2.89 -3.46 10.41
C VAL A 99 1.58 -2.81 10.00
N VAL A 100 0.71 -3.60 9.38
CA VAL A 100 -0.63 -3.18 8.97
C VAL A 100 -1.64 -4.12 9.58
N LEU A 101 -2.68 -3.56 10.17
CA LEU A 101 -3.88 -4.27 10.58
C LEU A 101 -4.94 -4.07 9.50
N PHE A 102 -5.45 -5.17 8.97
CA PHE A 102 -6.58 -5.18 8.06
C PHE A 102 -7.84 -5.59 8.82
N THR A 103 -8.95 -4.92 8.52
CA THR A 103 -10.29 -5.29 8.97
C THR A 103 -11.20 -5.34 7.75
N LEU A 104 -11.76 -6.49 7.48
CA LEU A 104 -12.65 -6.77 6.36
C LEU A 104 -14.06 -6.99 6.88
N ASP A 105 -14.98 -6.22 6.37
CA ASP A 105 -16.41 -6.28 6.60
C ASP A 105 -17.12 -6.49 5.26
N GLU A 106 -18.39 -6.89 5.25
CA GLU A 106 -19.19 -7.07 4.03
C GLU A 106 -19.24 -5.84 3.14
N LYS A 107 -19.12 -4.64 3.71
CA LYS A 107 -19.24 -3.36 2.99
C LYS A 107 -17.92 -2.63 2.80
N ARG A 108 -16.93 -2.87 3.66
CA ARG A 108 -15.71 -2.04 3.75
C ARG A 108 -14.48 -2.84 4.11
N VAL A 109 -13.36 -2.38 3.59
CA VAL A 109 -12.04 -2.80 4.03
C VAL A 109 -11.35 -1.63 4.70
N HIS A 110 -10.98 -1.80 5.96
CA HIS A 110 -10.17 -0.85 6.71
C HIS A 110 -8.73 -1.34 6.75
N HIS A 111 -7.82 -0.42 6.56
CA HIS A 111 -6.39 -0.65 6.52
C HIS A 111 -5.73 0.37 7.46
N GLN A 112 -5.23 -0.12 8.57
CA GLN A 112 -4.66 0.69 9.64
C GLN A 112 -3.15 0.46 9.70
N ARG A 113 -2.37 1.50 9.43
CA ARG A 113 -0.91 1.45 9.60
C ARG A 113 -0.57 1.71 11.06
N MET A 114 0.20 0.80 11.63
CA MET A 114 0.67 0.93 13.00
C MET A 114 1.88 1.87 13.09
N PRO A 115 2.05 2.61 14.21
CA PRO A 115 3.23 3.43 14.47
C PRO A 115 4.53 2.62 14.41
N ARG A 116 5.66 3.28 14.11
CA ARG A 116 7.00 2.66 14.03
C ARG A 116 7.40 1.83 15.24
N LYS A 117 6.96 2.23 16.45
CA LYS A 117 7.30 1.58 17.72
C LYS A 117 6.49 0.31 18.00
N VAL A 118 5.41 0.07 17.26
CA VAL A 118 4.51 -1.07 17.50
C VAL A 118 4.96 -2.27 16.69
N LYS A 119 5.31 -3.35 17.39
CA LYS A 119 5.71 -4.62 16.77
C LYS A 119 4.47 -5.46 16.42
N LYS A 120 4.60 -6.32 15.42
CA LYS A 120 3.54 -7.26 15.02
C LYS A 120 3.00 -8.06 16.21
N ALA A 121 3.87 -8.56 17.08
CA ALA A 121 3.49 -9.31 18.27
C ALA A 121 2.56 -8.50 19.21
N GLN A 122 2.78 -7.20 19.35
CA GLN A 122 1.92 -6.34 20.17
C GLN A 122 0.53 -6.15 19.54
N VAL A 123 0.46 -6.02 18.22
CA VAL A 123 -0.83 -5.90 17.50
C VAL A 123 -1.59 -7.22 17.55
N LEU A 124 -0.89 -8.35 17.36
CA LEU A 124 -1.48 -9.68 17.51
C LEU A 124 -1.97 -9.94 18.93
N GLY A 125 -1.17 -9.59 19.95
CA GLY A 125 -1.58 -9.68 21.34
C GLY A 125 -2.80 -8.83 21.65
N ALA A 126 -2.87 -7.62 21.12
CA ALA A 126 -4.05 -6.76 21.25
C ALA A 126 -5.28 -7.36 20.54
N LEU A 127 -5.09 -7.95 19.35
CA LEU A 127 -6.15 -8.60 18.60
C LEU A 127 -6.67 -9.85 19.33
N THR A 128 -5.78 -10.70 19.84
CA THR A 128 -6.16 -11.89 20.61
C THR A 128 -6.85 -11.53 21.94
N THR A 129 -6.38 -10.46 22.61
CA THR A 129 -7.06 -9.92 23.80
C THR A 129 -8.45 -9.41 23.45
N PHE A 130 -8.61 -8.69 22.34
CA PHE A 130 -9.91 -8.23 21.85
C PHE A 130 -10.86 -9.39 21.56
N MET A 131 -10.35 -10.48 20.98
CA MET A 131 -11.12 -11.71 20.75
C MET A 131 -11.48 -12.43 22.06
N GLY A 132 -10.56 -12.40 23.06
CA GLY A 132 -10.78 -13.00 24.39
C GLY A 132 -11.76 -12.18 25.25
N ILE A 133 -11.99 -10.91 24.96
CA ILE A 133 -12.92 -10.03 25.69
C ILE A 133 -14.38 -10.42 25.45
N ALA A 134 -14.70 -11.12 24.37
CA ALA A 134 -16.02 -11.74 24.23
C ALA A 134 -16.37 -12.69 25.39
N THR A 135 -15.36 -13.08 26.22
CA THR A 135 -15.50 -13.88 27.43
C THR A 135 -15.56 -13.06 28.73
N GLY A 136 -15.77 -11.73 28.66
CA GLY A 136 -16.16 -10.92 29.81
C GLY A 136 -15.04 -10.22 30.63
N LYS A 137 -13.78 -10.20 30.17
CA LYS A 137 -12.71 -9.43 30.82
C LYS A 137 -12.18 -8.31 29.91
N LEU A 138 -12.57 -7.07 30.21
CA LEU A 138 -12.14 -5.86 29.51
C LEU A 138 -10.63 -5.61 29.71
N GLY A 139 -9.84 -5.96 28.72
CA GLY A 139 -8.43 -5.60 28.66
C GLY A 139 -8.23 -4.22 28.02
N VAL A 140 -8.04 -3.19 28.85
CA VAL A 140 -7.81 -1.78 28.43
C VAL A 140 -6.59 -1.64 27.48
N VAL A 141 -5.65 -2.57 27.53
CA VAL A 141 -4.42 -2.55 26.72
C VAL A 141 -4.69 -2.80 25.23
N GLY A 142 -5.64 -3.68 24.88
CA GLY A 142 -5.94 -4.03 23.49
C GLY A 142 -6.57 -2.86 22.71
N THR A 143 -7.46 -2.13 23.33
CA THR A 143 -8.14 -0.98 22.71
C THR A 143 -7.20 0.21 22.52
N GLY A 144 -6.25 0.43 23.43
CA GLY A 144 -5.27 1.51 23.33
C GLY A 144 -4.32 1.35 22.12
N ILE A 145 -3.86 0.13 21.83
CA ILE A 145 -2.98 -0.12 20.67
C ILE A 145 -3.72 0.07 19.34
N LEU A 146 -4.99 -0.35 19.27
CA LEU A 146 -5.82 -0.15 18.09
C LEU A 146 -6.17 1.34 17.86
N ALA A 147 -6.26 2.13 18.94
CA ALA A 147 -6.46 3.57 18.86
C ALA A 147 -5.20 4.36 18.43
N LEU A 148 -4.01 3.77 18.56
CA LEU A 148 -2.73 4.40 18.18
C LEU A 148 -2.46 4.43 16.66
N SER A 149 -3.39 3.96 15.83
CA SER A 149 -3.20 3.99 14.38
C SER A 149 -3.23 5.43 13.84
N HIS A 150 -2.09 5.89 13.31
CA HIS A 150 -1.97 7.25 12.77
C HIS A 150 -2.64 7.44 11.41
N THR A 151 -2.88 6.37 10.68
CA THR A 151 -3.42 6.45 9.32
C THR A 151 -4.36 5.29 9.06
N THR A 152 -5.64 5.61 8.96
CA THR A 152 -6.67 4.64 8.54
C THR A 152 -7.11 4.98 7.12
N SER A 153 -7.02 4.03 6.22
CA SER A 153 -7.60 4.11 4.88
C SER A 153 -8.77 3.14 4.78
N THR A 154 -9.91 3.64 4.31
CA THR A 154 -11.11 2.82 4.13
C THR A 154 -11.46 2.74 2.66
N SER A 155 -11.73 1.53 2.16
CA SER A 155 -12.29 1.28 0.84
C SER A 155 -13.68 0.69 0.98
N GLU A 156 -14.66 1.29 0.34
CA GLU A 156 -16.00 0.73 0.22
C GLU A 156 -16.02 -0.25 -0.95
N LEU A 157 -16.47 -1.49 -0.70
CA LEU A 157 -16.45 -2.57 -1.68
C LEU A 157 -17.38 -2.29 -2.88
N VAL A 158 -18.46 -1.57 -2.66
CA VAL A 158 -19.40 -1.14 -3.73
C VAL A 158 -18.74 -0.20 -4.74
N ASN A 159 -17.76 0.61 -4.30
CA ASN A 159 -17.08 1.60 -5.14
C ASN A 159 -15.81 1.04 -5.83
N VAL A 160 -15.58 -0.25 -5.75
CA VAL A 160 -14.43 -0.92 -6.37
C VAL A 160 -14.69 -1.08 -7.87
N ALA A 161 -13.87 -0.42 -8.68
CA ALA A 161 -13.96 -0.50 -10.14
C ALA A 161 -13.14 -1.67 -10.72
N ARG A 162 -12.04 -2.06 -10.06
CA ARG A 162 -11.17 -3.15 -10.52
C ARG A 162 -10.51 -3.86 -9.34
N LEU A 163 -10.53 -5.19 -9.41
CA LEU A 163 -9.84 -6.08 -8.47
C LEU A 163 -8.72 -6.82 -9.22
N ILE A 164 -7.48 -6.69 -8.77
CA ILE A 164 -6.31 -7.31 -9.41
C ILE A 164 -5.56 -8.13 -8.37
N PRO A 165 -5.59 -9.47 -8.45
CA PRO A 165 -4.79 -10.33 -7.60
C PRO A 165 -3.32 -10.32 -8.08
N CYS A 166 -2.39 -10.07 -7.16
CA CYS A 166 -0.96 -10.13 -7.40
C CYS A 166 -0.33 -11.13 -6.42
N ARG A 167 -0.49 -12.43 -6.69
CA ARG A 167 -0.06 -13.52 -5.80
C ARG A 167 1.43 -13.47 -5.47
N ARG A 168 2.27 -13.14 -6.46
CA ARG A 168 3.73 -13.00 -6.28
C ARG A 168 4.14 -12.06 -5.15
N TYR A 169 3.30 -11.06 -4.85
CA TYR A 169 3.54 -10.04 -3.81
C TYR A 169 2.59 -10.17 -2.63
N HIS A 170 1.82 -11.27 -2.54
CA HIS A 170 0.79 -11.48 -1.51
C HIS A 170 -0.17 -10.28 -1.40
N LEU A 171 -0.57 -9.73 -2.55
CA LEU A 171 -1.22 -8.44 -2.66
C LEU A 171 -2.46 -8.52 -3.54
N ILE A 172 -3.58 -7.98 -3.06
CA ILE A 172 -4.79 -7.73 -3.84
C ILE A 172 -4.94 -6.21 -3.99
N LYS A 173 -4.87 -5.73 -5.23
CA LYS A 173 -5.07 -4.29 -5.52
C LYS A 173 -6.55 -4.02 -5.67
N ILE A 174 -7.06 -3.08 -4.87
CA ILE A 174 -8.42 -2.58 -4.94
C ILE A 174 -8.35 -1.18 -5.53
N ASN A 175 -8.76 -1.05 -6.78
CA ASN A 175 -8.79 0.22 -7.47
C ASN A 175 -10.22 0.76 -7.47
N CYS A 176 -10.46 1.77 -6.63
CA CYS A 176 -11.63 2.64 -6.71
C CYS A 176 -11.33 3.80 -7.68
N LEU A 177 -12.36 4.55 -8.09
CA LEU A 177 -12.23 5.64 -9.06
C LEU A 177 -11.15 6.68 -8.67
N LEU A 178 -11.05 7.01 -7.38
CA LEU A 178 -10.13 8.02 -6.84
C LEU A 178 -9.07 7.48 -5.88
N LYS A 179 -9.20 6.22 -5.44
CA LYS A 179 -8.30 5.64 -4.45
C LYS A 179 -7.80 4.28 -4.92
N LYS A 180 -6.50 4.09 -4.87
CA LYS A 180 -5.86 2.80 -5.08
C LYS A 180 -5.42 2.26 -3.74
N ASN A 181 -6.09 1.21 -3.25
CA ASN A 181 -5.72 0.54 -2.01
C ASN A 181 -5.10 -0.84 -2.29
N ARG A 182 -4.29 -1.29 -1.35
CA ARG A 182 -3.57 -2.55 -1.41
C ARG A 182 -3.87 -3.35 -0.16
N ILE A 183 -4.38 -4.55 -0.35
CA ILE A 183 -4.61 -5.51 0.73
C ILE A 183 -3.50 -6.55 0.65
N TYR A 184 -2.72 -6.67 1.71
CA TYR A 184 -1.72 -7.71 1.84
C TYR A 184 -2.33 -8.87 2.60
N VAL A 185 -2.26 -10.07 2.03
CA VAL A 185 -2.87 -11.28 2.58
C VAL A 185 -1.82 -12.38 2.64
N PRO A 186 -1.76 -13.19 3.72
CA PRO A 186 -0.94 -14.39 3.76
C PRO A 186 -1.35 -15.38 2.66
N ASP A 187 -0.40 -16.19 2.16
CA ASP A 187 -0.67 -17.16 1.09
C ASP A 187 -1.77 -18.13 1.43
N GLU A 188 -1.79 -18.58 2.69
CA GLU A 188 -2.74 -19.57 3.18
C GLU A 188 -4.20 -19.08 3.10
N ASP A 189 -4.42 -17.76 3.28
CA ASP A 189 -5.75 -17.15 3.31
C ASP A 189 -6.05 -16.33 2.03
N PHE A 190 -5.13 -16.36 1.05
CA PHE A 190 -5.24 -15.49 -0.12
C PHE A 190 -6.50 -15.75 -0.94
N ASP A 191 -6.80 -17.02 -1.20
CA ASP A 191 -7.97 -17.42 -1.99
C ASP A 191 -9.25 -17.07 -1.24
N PHE A 192 -9.30 -17.33 0.06
CA PHE A 192 -10.45 -16.98 0.89
C PHE A 192 -10.77 -15.47 0.83
N VAL A 193 -9.76 -14.62 1.03
CA VAL A 193 -9.96 -13.16 1.01
C VAL A 193 -10.31 -12.68 -0.41
N TYR A 194 -9.70 -13.26 -1.44
CA TYR A 194 -9.99 -12.91 -2.82
C TYR A 194 -11.44 -13.27 -3.19
N ASP A 195 -11.88 -14.48 -2.87
CA ASP A 195 -13.26 -14.93 -3.14
C ASP A 195 -14.28 -14.09 -2.37
N PHE A 196 -13.99 -13.77 -1.11
CA PHE A 196 -14.84 -12.87 -0.32
C PHE A 196 -14.97 -11.49 -0.99
N LEU A 197 -13.86 -10.91 -1.47
CA LEU A 197 -13.89 -9.64 -2.17
C LEU A 197 -14.66 -9.74 -3.50
N CYS A 198 -14.51 -10.84 -4.24
CA CYS A 198 -15.25 -11.08 -5.49
C CYS A 198 -16.77 -11.13 -5.25
N GLN A 199 -17.21 -11.73 -4.16
CA GLN A 199 -18.63 -11.81 -3.82
C GLN A 199 -19.23 -10.46 -3.41
N HIS A 200 -18.45 -9.58 -2.77
CA HIS A 200 -18.94 -8.31 -2.23
C HIS A 200 -18.64 -7.09 -3.13
N CYS A 201 -17.76 -7.22 -4.11
CA CYS A 201 -17.46 -6.16 -5.08
C CYS A 201 -18.32 -6.29 -6.33
N THR A 202 -19.61 -5.95 -6.24
CA THR A 202 -20.60 -6.15 -7.31
C THR A 202 -20.29 -5.40 -8.61
N ASN A 203 -19.56 -4.29 -8.55
CA ASN A 203 -19.25 -3.43 -9.68
C ASN A 203 -17.82 -3.62 -10.22
N ALA A 204 -17.05 -4.52 -9.65
CA ALA A 204 -15.65 -4.68 -9.99
C ALA A 204 -15.44 -5.45 -11.29
N LYS A 205 -14.51 -4.97 -12.14
CA LYS A 205 -13.95 -5.78 -13.22
C LYS A 205 -12.82 -6.65 -12.64
N PHE A 206 -12.95 -7.95 -12.80
CA PHE A 206 -11.95 -8.92 -12.36
C PHE A 206 -10.89 -9.04 -13.47
N SER A 207 -9.62 -8.84 -13.12
CA SER A 207 -8.49 -9.12 -14.00
C SER A 207 -7.90 -10.46 -13.57
N GLN A 208 -7.91 -11.41 -14.46
CA GLN A 208 -7.15 -12.66 -14.33
C GLN A 208 -5.67 -12.39 -14.45
#